data_21e735440d8f1b51589dc983817316c2
#
_entry.id   21e735440d8f1b51589dc983817316c2
#
_cell.length_a   1.000
_cell.length_b   1.000
_cell.length_c   1.000
_cell.angle_alpha   90.00
_cell.angle_beta   90.00
_cell.angle_gamma   90.00
#
_symmetry.space_group_name_H-M   'P 1'
#
loop_
_entity.id
_entity.type
_entity.pdbx_description
1 polymer ?
#
loop_
_entity_poly.entity_id
_entity_poly.type
_entity_poly.pdbx_seq_one_letter_code
_entity_poly.pdbx_strand_id
1 'polypeptide(L)'
;MVDLQNGFLANGALAEVPVAREMMPNVNRISAAMRTAGGLNVFLRYTYDEAEQQPWISWYRTYMTPEIRAAFKDAFSCGAEPWQLWPLLELKDRDLIIDKTRFSGFIPGTCRLDEVLRARGIETDNITGTVTNVCCESTARDAMQHNYNVVFVADGTAALTETEHNATLCNMTMLFAEVMTTAEVVGAIEASKI
;
A
#
# COMPACT_ATOMS: atom_id res chain seq x y z
N MET A 1 0.27 -0.94 -4.87
CA MET A 1 0.61 -1.96 -3.85
C MET A 1 1.25 -1.25 -2.66
N VAL A 2 0.70 -1.43 -1.47
CA VAL A 2 0.99 -0.60 -0.30
C VAL A 2 1.73 -1.42 0.76
N ASP A 3 2.92 -0.97 1.15
CA ASP A 3 3.71 -1.43 2.30
C ASP A 3 3.91 -2.95 2.42
N LEU A 4 4.18 -3.61 1.30
CA LEU A 4 4.49 -5.05 1.27
C LEU A 4 5.97 -5.27 1.62
N GLN A 5 6.34 -4.91 2.85
CA GLN A 5 7.70 -4.93 3.40
C GLN A 5 7.90 -6.05 4.42
N ASN A 6 9.15 -6.46 4.63
CA ASN A 6 9.48 -7.45 5.65
C ASN A 6 8.97 -7.06 7.04
N GLY A 7 8.99 -5.75 7.37
CA GLY A 7 8.49 -5.24 8.66
C GLY A 7 7.00 -5.46 8.92
N PHE A 8 6.21 -5.77 7.88
CA PHE A 8 4.78 -6.10 7.97
C PHE A 8 4.51 -7.58 7.69
N LEU A 9 5.38 -8.29 6.95
CA LEU A 9 5.11 -9.64 6.49
C LEU A 9 5.97 -10.72 7.15
N ALA A 10 7.19 -10.39 7.62
CA ALA A 10 8.05 -11.40 8.24
C ALA A 10 7.49 -11.87 9.59
N ASN A 11 7.69 -13.15 9.88
CA ASN A 11 7.25 -13.72 11.14
C ASN A 11 8.01 -13.07 12.32
N GLY A 12 7.29 -12.58 13.32
CA GLY A 12 7.85 -11.85 14.46
C GLY A 12 8.30 -10.42 14.15
N ALA A 13 7.96 -9.86 13.00
CA ALA A 13 8.25 -8.47 12.68
C ALA A 13 7.51 -7.50 13.62
N LEU A 14 8.07 -6.31 13.81
CA LEU A 14 7.53 -5.30 14.73
C LEU A 14 6.07 -4.91 14.44
N ALA A 15 5.69 -4.87 13.18
CA ALA A 15 4.34 -4.53 12.73
C ALA A 15 3.71 -5.69 11.94
N GLU A 16 4.00 -6.93 12.31
CA GLU A 16 3.54 -8.12 11.60
C GLU A 16 2.02 -8.15 11.40
N VAL A 17 1.59 -8.40 10.18
CA VAL A 17 0.23 -8.73 9.77
C VAL A 17 0.22 -10.18 9.27
N PRO A 18 -0.02 -11.17 10.12
CA PRO A 18 0.22 -12.59 9.79
C PRO A 18 -0.48 -13.07 8.53
N VAL A 19 -1.74 -12.65 8.32
CA VAL A 19 -2.56 -13.02 7.15
C VAL A 19 -2.09 -12.36 5.85
N ALA A 20 -1.23 -11.35 5.90
CA ALA A 20 -0.74 -10.68 4.70
C ALA A 20 0.08 -11.59 3.78
N ARG A 21 0.70 -12.63 4.32
CA ARG A 21 1.42 -13.62 3.52
C ARG A 21 0.50 -14.42 2.61
N GLU A 22 -0.74 -14.63 3.02
CA GLU A 22 -1.73 -15.43 2.27
C GLU A 22 -2.23 -14.69 1.02
N MET A 23 -2.24 -13.36 1.01
CA MET A 23 -2.67 -12.56 -0.14
C MET A 23 -1.58 -12.39 -1.22
N MET A 24 -0.32 -12.78 -0.94
CA MET A 24 0.80 -12.55 -1.86
C MET A 24 0.61 -13.12 -3.26
N PRO A 25 0.05 -14.36 -3.44
CA PRO A 25 -0.26 -14.87 -4.78
C PRO A 25 -1.24 -13.96 -5.54
N ASN A 26 -2.22 -13.36 -4.85
CA ASN A 26 -3.20 -12.45 -5.43
C ASN A 26 -2.53 -11.15 -5.91
N VAL A 27 -1.68 -10.56 -5.08
CA VAL A 27 -0.92 -9.36 -5.44
C VAL A 27 -0.03 -9.59 -6.66
N ASN A 28 0.70 -10.70 -6.69
CA ASN A 28 1.55 -11.08 -7.82
C ASN A 28 0.73 -11.32 -9.09
N ARG A 29 -0.45 -11.93 -8.99
CA ARG A 29 -1.36 -12.16 -10.11
C ARG A 29 -1.88 -10.86 -10.72
N ILE A 30 -2.29 -9.88 -9.89
CA ILE A 30 -2.70 -8.55 -10.35
C ILE A 30 -1.53 -7.83 -11.02
N SER A 31 -0.35 -7.82 -10.38
CA SER A 31 0.81 -7.14 -10.94
C SER A 31 1.26 -7.73 -12.28
N ALA A 32 1.12 -9.05 -12.47
CA ALA A 32 1.39 -9.71 -13.73
C ALA A 32 0.36 -9.33 -14.82
N ALA A 33 -0.93 -9.30 -14.48
CA ALA A 33 -1.99 -8.87 -15.39
C ALA A 33 -1.80 -7.41 -15.82
N MET A 34 -1.51 -6.50 -14.88
CA MET A 34 -1.20 -5.09 -15.15
C MET A 34 -0.02 -4.95 -16.12
N ARG A 35 1.06 -5.69 -15.91
CA ARG A 35 2.22 -5.66 -16.82
C ARG A 35 1.85 -6.13 -18.24
N THR A 36 1.02 -7.16 -18.34
CA THR A 36 0.57 -7.72 -19.63
C THR A 36 -0.31 -6.73 -20.40
N ALA A 37 -1.14 -5.98 -19.68
CA ALA A 37 -2.01 -4.95 -20.26
C ALA A 37 -1.31 -3.60 -20.52
N GLY A 38 -0.03 -3.46 -20.22
CA GLY A 38 0.69 -2.19 -20.39
C GLY A 38 0.54 -1.20 -19.24
N GLY A 39 -0.17 -1.59 -18.18
CA GLY A 39 -0.37 -0.78 -16.98
C GLY A 39 0.88 -0.60 -16.13
N LEU A 40 0.80 0.27 -15.12
CA LEU A 40 1.88 0.62 -14.21
C LEU A 40 1.71 -0.10 -12.87
N ASN A 41 2.76 -0.75 -12.39
CA ASN A 41 2.84 -1.19 -11.00
C ASN A 41 3.68 -0.21 -10.19
N VAL A 42 3.13 0.23 -9.06
CA VAL A 42 3.83 1.05 -8.06
C VAL A 42 3.80 0.32 -6.72
N PHE A 43 4.97 0.09 -6.16
CA PHE A 43 5.16 -0.48 -4.82
C PHE A 43 5.48 0.67 -3.87
N LEU A 44 4.51 1.06 -3.06
CA LEU A 44 4.71 2.02 -1.98
C LEU A 44 5.43 1.34 -0.83
N ARG A 45 6.38 2.05 -0.25
CA ARG A 45 7.19 1.56 0.85
C ARG A 45 7.20 2.59 1.98
N TYR A 46 6.65 2.21 3.13
CA TYR A 46 6.70 3.07 4.31
C TYR A 46 8.16 3.25 4.73
N THR A 47 8.56 4.48 4.91
CA THR A 47 9.92 4.87 5.29
C THR A 47 9.86 5.82 6.48
N TYR A 48 10.60 5.50 7.53
CA TYR A 48 10.78 6.40 8.66
C TYR A 48 11.81 7.46 8.29
N ASP A 49 11.42 8.73 8.31
CA ASP A 49 12.32 9.85 8.03
C ASP A 49 12.11 10.98 9.06
N GLU A 50 13.15 11.25 9.83
CA GLU A 50 13.18 12.37 10.80
C GLU A 50 13.65 13.70 10.17
N ALA A 51 14.36 13.63 9.04
CA ALA A 51 14.90 14.82 8.36
C ALA A 51 13.88 15.49 7.43
N GLU A 52 12.72 14.92 7.30
CA GLU A 52 11.62 15.42 6.48
C GLU A 52 11.19 16.83 6.92
N GLN A 53 10.84 17.68 5.95
CA GLN A 53 10.38 19.07 6.22
C GLN A 53 9.09 19.14 7.07
N GLN A 54 8.33 18.05 7.13
CA GLN A 54 7.13 17.91 7.95
C GLN A 54 7.18 16.60 8.74
N PRO A 55 8.03 16.51 9.77
CA PRO A 55 8.14 15.28 10.55
C PRO A 55 6.82 14.93 11.25
N TRP A 56 6.44 13.65 11.22
CA TRP A 56 5.18 13.19 11.82
C TRP A 56 5.28 13.01 13.34
N ILE A 57 5.82 14.02 14.00
CA ILE A 57 6.20 13.99 15.41
C ILE A 57 4.99 13.77 16.32
N SER A 58 3.83 14.38 16.00
CA SER A 58 2.62 14.24 16.82
C SER A 58 2.15 12.79 16.91
N TRP A 59 2.15 12.05 15.79
CA TRP A 59 1.78 10.63 15.78
C TRP A 59 2.78 9.79 16.59
N TYR A 60 4.07 9.96 16.33
CA TYR A 60 5.12 9.21 17.03
C TYR A 60 5.14 9.49 18.55
N ARG A 61 4.85 10.72 18.97
CA ARG A 61 4.83 11.07 20.41
C ARG A 61 3.55 10.62 21.12
N THR A 62 2.42 10.61 20.42
CA THR A 62 1.11 10.32 21.02
C THR A 62 0.84 8.84 21.12
N TYR A 63 1.25 8.06 20.12
CA TYR A 63 0.85 6.65 19.98
C TYR A 63 1.99 5.67 20.20
N MET A 64 3.24 6.13 20.36
CA MET A 64 4.39 5.27 20.61
C MET A 64 5.13 5.65 21.88
N THR A 65 5.52 4.63 22.66
CA THR A 65 6.52 4.85 23.71
C THR A 65 7.89 5.16 23.07
N PRO A 66 8.84 5.77 23.79
CA PRO A 66 10.19 6.01 23.28
C PRO A 66 10.87 4.74 22.72
N GLU A 67 10.66 3.60 23.38
CA GLU A 67 11.25 2.31 22.99
C GLU A 67 10.63 1.80 21.68
N ILE A 68 9.30 1.85 21.55
CA ILE A 68 8.59 1.45 20.33
C ILE A 68 8.98 2.38 19.17
N ARG A 69 9.08 3.68 19.43
CA ARG A 69 9.52 4.64 18.41
C ARG A 69 10.93 4.35 17.92
N ALA A 70 11.87 4.06 18.83
CA ALA A 70 13.23 3.69 18.46
C ALA A 70 13.24 2.41 17.60
N ALA A 71 12.52 1.37 18.01
CA ALA A 71 12.38 0.14 17.26
C ALA A 71 11.74 0.35 15.87
N PHE A 72 10.74 1.24 15.78
CA PHE A 72 10.09 1.59 14.52
C PHE A 72 11.03 2.35 13.59
N LYS A 73 11.84 3.27 14.13
CA LYS A 73 12.90 3.95 13.40
C LYS A 73 13.92 2.96 12.84
N ASP A 74 14.42 2.06 13.69
CA ASP A 74 15.43 1.06 13.29
C ASP A 74 14.86 0.11 12.22
N ALA A 75 13.59 -0.29 12.34
CA ALA A 75 12.94 -1.19 11.39
C ALA A 75 12.65 -0.55 10.03
N PHE A 76 12.22 0.71 10.00
CA PHE A 76 11.71 1.35 8.78
C PHE A 76 12.62 2.46 8.22
N SER A 77 13.83 2.62 8.74
CA SER A 77 14.83 3.49 8.12
C SER A 77 15.36 2.88 6.81
N CYS A 78 15.67 3.74 5.86
CA CYS A 78 16.22 3.35 4.56
C CYS A 78 17.42 2.41 4.73
N GLY A 79 17.40 1.27 4.06
CA GLY A 79 18.45 0.25 4.08
C GLY A 79 18.29 -0.83 5.15
N ALA A 80 17.39 -0.66 6.13
CA ALA A 80 17.11 -1.70 7.12
C ALA A 80 16.47 -2.95 6.46
N GLU A 81 16.72 -4.12 7.00
CA GLU A 81 16.12 -5.36 6.47
C GLU A 81 14.59 -5.36 6.57
N PRO A 82 13.94 -4.97 7.69
CA PRO A 82 12.48 -4.88 7.76
C PRO A 82 11.88 -3.85 6.79
N TRP A 83 12.62 -2.81 6.40
CA TRP A 83 12.20 -1.83 5.42
C TRP A 83 12.17 -2.37 3.98
N GLN A 84 12.92 -3.43 3.66
CA GLN A 84 12.95 -4.01 2.32
C GLN A 84 11.58 -4.59 1.94
N LEU A 85 11.29 -4.57 0.63
CA LEU A 85 10.11 -5.23 0.10
C LEU A 85 10.20 -6.75 0.31
N TRP A 86 9.05 -7.38 0.51
CA TRP A 86 8.94 -8.81 0.74
C TRP A 86 9.52 -9.63 -0.41
N PRO A 87 10.40 -10.61 -0.16
CA PRO A 87 11.16 -11.29 -1.21
C PRO A 87 10.31 -12.15 -2.16
N LEU A 88 9.07 -12.48 -1.79
CA LEU A 88 8.14 -13.22 -2.66
C LEU A 88 7.31 -12.31 -3.57
N LEU A 89 7.52 -10.99 -3.55
CA LEU A 89 6.99 -10.08 -4.55
C LEU A 89 7.70 -10.28 -5.89
N GLU A 90 6.91 -10.42 -6.94
CA GLU A 90 7.43 -10.51 -8.30
C GLU A 90 7.67 -9.11 -8.89
N LEU A 91 8.79 -8.50 -8.54
CA LEU A 91 9.24 -7.22 -9.09
C LEU A 91 9.87 -7.40 -10.48
N LYS A 92 9.67 -6.42 -11.36
CA LYS A 92 10.30 -6.34 -12.69
C LYS A 92 10.89 -4.94 -12.90
N ASP A 93 11.84 -4.80 -13.81
CA ASP A 93 12.61 -3.56 -14.04
C ASP A 93 11.76 -2.32 -14.32
N ARG A 94 10.57 -2.49 -14.90
CA ARG A 94 9.65 -1.38 -15.20
C ARG A 94 8.75 -0.98 -14.03
N ASP A 95 8.69 -1.77 -12.98
CA ASP A 95 7.90 -1.47 -11.80
C ASP A 95 8.55 -0.34 -11.01
N LEU A 96 7.75 0.50 -10.38
CA LEU A 96 8.25 1.61 -9.59
C LEU A 96 8.20 1.29 -8.10
N ILE A 97 9.23 1.66 -7.38
CA ILE A 97 9.25 1.67 -5.92
C ILE A 97 9.26 3.13 -5.49
N ILE A 98 8.30 3.52 -4.66
CA ILE A 98 8.16 4.90 -4.17
C ILE A 98 8.06 4.86 -2.63
N ASP A 99 8.95 5.59 -1.98
CA ASP A 99 8.91 5.75 -0.54
C ASP A 99 7.82 6.75 -0.13
N LYS A 100 7.18 6.50 0.99
CA LYS A 100 6.22 7.39 1.64
C LYS A 100 6.47 7.44 3.14
N THR A 101 6.24 8.59 3.75
CA THR A 101 6.47 8.82 5.18
C THR A 101 5.16 9.04 5.96
N ARG A 102 4.01 8.79 5.33
CA ARG A 102 2.67 8.82 5.92
C ARG A 102 1.93 7.54 5.62
N PHE A 103 0.74 7.35 6.20
CA PHE A 103 -0.12 6.21 5.87
C PHE A 103 -0.56 6.26 4.41
N SER A 104 -1.10 7.39 3.98
CA SER A 104 -1.48 7.61 2.59
C SER A 104 -0.27 7.93 1.69
N GLY A 105 -0.31 7.41 0.47
CA GLY A 105 0.62 7.76 -0.61
C GLY A 105 0.32 9.12 -1.28
N PHE A 106 -0.75 9.81 -0.89
CA PHE A 106 -1.19 11.06 -1.53
C PHE A 106 -0.97 12.33 -0.69
N ILE A 107 -0.38 12.22 0.52
CA ILE A 107 -0.10 13.41 1.32
C ILE A 107 1.02 14.23 0.67
N PRO A 108 0.75 15.51 0.30
CA PRO A 108 1.73 16.34 -0.40
C PRO A 108 3.05 16.50 0.36
N GLY A 109 4.15 16.41 -0.35
CA GLY A 109 5.51 16.54 0.20
C GLY A 109 6.03 15.31 0.94
N THR A 110 5.24 14.23 1.05
CA THR A 110 5.63 13.02 1.79
C THR A 110 5.71 11.76 0.91
N CYS A 111 5.25 11.87 -0.32
CA CYS A 111 5.28 10.82 -1.33
C CYS A 111 5.10 11.44 -2.73
N ARG A 112 5.73 10.85 -3.74
CA ARG A 112 5.63 11.31 -5.13
C ARG A 112 4.57 10.57 -5.95
N LEU A 113 3.68 9.81 -5.31
CA LEU A 113 2.72 8.96 -6.02
C LEU A 113 1.83 9.77 -6.98
N ASP A 114 1.16 10.80 -6.47
CA ASP A 114 0.25 11.64 -7.29
C ASP A 114 0.95 12.26 -8.51
N GLU A 115 2.15 12.81 -8.31
CA GLU A 115 2.98 13.35 -9.39
C GLU A 115 3.28 12.29 -10.46
N VAL A 116 3.66 11.10 -10.04
CA VAL A 116 4.03 9.99 -10.92
C VAL A 116 2.83 9.48 -11.72
N LEU A 117 1.66 9.36 -11.09
CA LEU A 117 0.43 8.90 -11.73
C LEU A 117 -0.09 9.95 -12.74
N ARG A 118 -0.16 11.23 -12.35
CA ARG A 118 -0.61 12.32 -13.23
C ARG A 118 0.30 12.49 -14.44
N ALA A 119 1.61 12.43 -14.26
CA ALA A 119 2.56 12.55 -15.36
C ALA A 119 2.40 11.44 -16.42
N ARG A 120 1.72 10.34 -16.08
CA ARG A 120 1.42 9.21 -16.98
C ARG A 120 -0.03 9.13 -17.44
N GLY A 121 -0.86 10.10 -17.05
CA GLY A 121 -2.29 10.10 -17.37
C GLY A 121 -3.06 8.93 -16.73
N ILE A 122 -2.61 8.44 -15.59
CA ILE A 122 -3.30 7.35 -14.87
C ILE A 122 -4.54 7.93 -14.19
N GLU A 123 -5.69 7.31 -14.42
CA GLU A 123 -6.98 7.73 -13.89
C GLU A 123 -7.57 6.70 -12.90
N THR A 124 -7.10 5.46 -12.92
CA THR A 124 -7.59 4.38 -12.06
C THR A 124 -6.48 3.79 -11.23
N ASP A 125 -6.69 3.69 -9.92
CA ASP A 125 -5.76 3.12 -8.96
C ASP A 125 -6.33 1.85 -8.30
N ASN A 126 -5.63 0.72 -8.46
CA ASN A 126 -5.98 -0.55 -7.82
C ASN A 126 -5.17 -0.70 -6.54
N ILE A 127 -5.84 -0.65 -5.38
CA ILE A 127 -5.21 -0.69 -4.06
C ILE A 127 -5.11 -2.13 -3.55
N THR A 128 -3.87 -2.56 -3.28
CA THR A 128 -3.55 -3.84 -2.60
C THR A 128 -2.48 -3.59 -1.54
N GLY A 129 -2.32 -4.49 -0.57
CA GLY A 129 -1.23 -4.42 0.41
C GLY A 129 -1.66 -4.42 1.87
N THR A 130 -0.86 -3.78 2.72
CA THR A 130 -1.02 -3.69 4.17
C THR A 130 -0.99 -2.23 4.66
N VAL A 131 -1.62 -1.89 5.76
CA VAL A 131 -2.67 -2.58 6.50
C VAL A 131 -3.99 -2.11 5.94
N THR A 132 -4.98 -3.01 5.77
CA THR A 132 -6.26 -2.68 5.13
C THR A 132 -6.86 -1.39 5.67
N ASN A 133 -7.06 -1.30 7.00
CA ASN A 133 -7.70 -0.20 7.72
C ASN A 133 -6.77 0.99 8.04
N VAL A 134 -5.53 0.96 7.58
CA VAL A 134 -4.54 2.03 7.85
C VAL A 134 -4.02 2.60 6.53
N CYS A 135 -2.92 2.06 6.00
CA CYS A 135 -2.26 2.63 4.83
C CYS A 135 -3.08 2.44 3.55
N CYS A 136 -3.74 1.28 3.37
CA CYS A 136 -4.57 1.02 2.20
C CYS A 136 -5.82 1.91 2.20
N GLU A 137 -6.57 1.95 3.29
CA GLU A 137 -7.76 2.79 3.44
C GLU A 137 -7.43 4.29 3.30
N SER A 138 -6.35 4.76 3.98
CA SER A 138 -5.93 6.15 3.88
C SER A 138 -5.57 6.53 2.44
N THR A 139 -4.83 5.66 1.73
CA THR A 139 -4.45 5.88 0.33
C THR A 139 -5.68 5.91 -0.57
N ALA A 140 -6.62 4.98 -0.40
CA ALA A 140 -7.85 4.92 -1.19
C ALA A 140 -8.73 6.16 -1.02
N ARG A 141 -8.92 6.62 0.22
CA ARG A 141 -9.71 7.82 0.54
C ARG A 141 -9.12 9.07 -0.11
N ASP A 142 -7.81 9.24 -0.04
CA ASP A 142 -7.15 10.39 -0.64
C ASP A 142 -7.13 10.27 -2.17
N ALA A 143 -6.86 9.09 -2.74
CA ALA A 143 -6.91 8.86 -4.18
C ALA A 143 -8.26 9.30 -4.77
N MET A 144 -9.38 8.88 -4.16
CA MET A 144 -10.72 9.27 -4.59
C MET A 144 -10.91 10.79 -4.54
N GLN A 145 -10.47 11.44 -3.46
CA GLN A 145 -10.55 12.90 -3.30
C GLN A 145 -9.61 13.66 -4.26
N HIS A 146 -8.55 13.01 -4.72
CA HIS A 146 -7.68 13.48 -5.80
C HIS A 146 -8.22 13.18 -7.20
N ASN A 147 -9.48 12.69 -7.29
CA ASN A 147 -10.20 12.41 -8.54
C ASN A 147 -9.66 11.20 -9.32
N TYR A 148 -9.15 10.20 -8.64
CA TYR A 148 -8.90 8.88 -9.22
C TYR A 148 -10.12 7.98 -9.08
N ASN A 149 -10.34 7.11 -10.07
CA ASN A 149 -11.19 5.94 -9.89
C ASN A 149 -10.43 4.94 -9.01
N VAL A 150 -11.04 4.50 -7.93
CA VAL A 150 -10.37 3.62 -6.97
C VAL A 150 -11.02 2.25 -6.97
N VAL A 151 -10.21 1.22 -7.17
CA VAL A 151 -10.58 -0.18 -6.95
C VAL A 151 -9.85 -0.67 -5.71
N PHE A 152 -10.60 -1.11 -4.71
CA PHE A 152 -10.03 -1.66 -3.46
C PHE A 152 -10.14 -3.18 -3.49
N VAL A 153 -9.00 -3.87 -3.48
CA VAL A 153 -8.97 -5.32 -3.70
C VAL A 153 -9.16 -6.07 -2.40
N ALA A 154 -10.35 -6.67 -2.21
CA ALA A 154 -10.72 -7.30 -0.95
C ALA A 154 -9.76 -8.43 -0.51
N ASP A 155 -9.46 -9.36 -1.41
CA ASP A 155 -8.55 -10.49 -1.17
C ASP A 155 -7.07 -10.19 -1.51
N GLY A 156 -6.77 -8.92 -1.80
CA GLY A 156 -5.44 -8.37 -2.05
C GLY A 156 -4.97 -7.39 -0.96
N THR A 157 -5.75 -7.20 0.10
CA THR A 157 -5.41 -6.40 1.28
C THR A 157 -5.53 -7.23 2.55
N ALA A 158 -4.79 -6.86 3.61
CA ALA A 158 -4.81 -7.58 4.90
C ALA A 158 -4.78 -6.62 6.08
N ALA A 159 -5.54 -6.94 7.14
CA ALA A 159 -5.53 -6.27 8.45
C ALA A 159 -5.16 -7.23 9.56
N LEU A 160 -4.99 -6.73 10.78
CA LEU A 160 -4.68 -7.56 11.95
C LEU A 160 -5.83 -8.48 12.32
N THR A 161 -7.06 -8.03 12.11
CA THR A 161 -8.27 -8.81 12.40
C THR A 161 -9.24 -8.76 11.22
N GLU A 162 -10.05 -9.80 11.08
CA GLU A 162 -11.13 -9.86 10.10
C GLU A 162 -12.17 -8.75 10.32
N THR A 163 -12.43 -8.38 11.57
CA THR A 163 -13.35 -7.29 11.92
C THR A 163 -12.87 -5.95 11.37
N GLU A 164 -11.60 -5.62 11.53
CA GLU A 164 -11.00 -4.39 10.98
C GLU A 164 -11.03 -4.39 9.46
N HIS A 165 -10.67 -5.53 8.85
CA HIS A 165 -10.71 -5.71 7.41
C HIS A 165 -12.10 -5.47 6.85
N ASN A 166 -13.12 -6.16 7.38
CA ASN A 166 -14.50 -6.05 6.91
C ASN A 166 -15.11 -4.66 7.14
N ALA A 167 -14.78 -4.00 8.26
CA ALA A 167 -15.21 -2.63 8.52
C ALA A 167 -14.68 -1.67 7.44
N THR A 168 -13.42 -1.82 7.04
CA THR A 168 -12.85 -1.03 5.92
C THR A 168 -13.54 -1.34 4.61
N LEU A 169 -13.75 -2.62 4.26
CA LEU A 169 -14.44 -2.98 3.01
C LEU A 169 -15.85 -2.36 2.94
N CYS A 170 -16.59 -2.36 4.06
CA CYS A 170 -17.87 -1.68 4.15
C CYS A 170 -17.75 -0.16 3.88
N ASN A 171 -16.77 0.50 4.50
CA ASN A 171 -16.53 1.93 4.28
C ASN A 171 -16.17 2.23 2.82
N MET A 172 -15.28 1.42 2.22
CA MET A 172 -14.86 1.60 0.83
C MET A 172 -16.03 1.49 -0.13
N THR A 173 -16.84 0.44 0.00
CA THR A 173 -18.03 0.20 -0.86
C THR A 173 -19.04 1.33 -0.78
N MET A 174 -19.17 2.00 0.37
CA MET A 174 -20.17 3.06 0.52
C MET A 174 -19.90 4.30 -0.34
N LEU A 175 -18.63 4.76 -0.40
CA LEU A 175 -18.33 6.09 -0.98
C LEU A 175 -16.94 6.21 -1.63
N PHE A 176 -15.98 5.34 -1.33
CA PHE A 176 -14.58 5.65 -1.64
C PHE A 176 -13.97 4.82 -2.76
N ALA A 177 -14.50 3.61 -3.01
CA ALA A 177 -13.90 2.70 -3.98
C ALA A 177 -14.92 1.67 -4.49
N GLU A 178 -14.66 1.14 -5.67
CA GLU A 178 -15.25 -0.13 -6.07
C GLU A 178 -14.48 -1.26 -5.38
N VAL A 179 -15.16 -2.08 -4.58
CA VAL A 179 -14.55 -3.22 -3.89
C VAL A 179 -14.68 -4.45 -4.77
N MET A 180 -13.54 -5.00 -5.17
CA MET A 180 -13.46 -6.14 -6.09
C MET A 180 -12.55 -7.23 -5.52
N THR A 181 -12.75 -8.46 -5.95
CA THR A 181 -11.81 -9.56 -5.75
C THR A 181 -10.66 -9.50 -6.78
N THR A 182 -9.57 -10.17 -6.49
CA THR A 182 -8.46 -10.36 -7.45
C THR A 182 -8.93 -10.93 -8.79
N ALA A 183 -9.87 -11.86 -8.77
CA ALA A 183 -10.39 -12.47 -10.00
C ALA A 183 -11.15 -11.46 -10.86
N GLU A 184 -11.97 -10.63 -10.27
CA GLU A 184 -12.72 -9.57 -10.95
C GLU A 184 -11.77 -8.48 -11.49
N VAL A 185 -10.80 -8.05 -10.71
CA VAL A 185 -9.77 -7.07 -11.16
C VAL A 185 -8.98 -7.61 -12.35
N VAL A 186 -8.49 -8.84 -12.27
CA VAL A 186 -7.75 -9.46 -13.39
C VAL A 186 -8.64 -9.57 -14.63
N GLY A 187 -9.88 -10.02 -14.48
CA GLY A 187 -10.85 -10.10 -15.58
C GLY A 187 -11.12 -8.72 -16.22
N ALA A 188 -11.27 -7.67 -15.42
CA ALA A 188 -11.45 -6.30 -15.92
C ALA A 188 -10.21 -5.79 -16.68
N ILE A 189 -9.01 -6.04 -16.16
CA ILE A 189 -7.75 -5.68 -16.82
C ILE A 189 -7.62 -6.40 -18.16
N GLU A 190 -7.92 -7.71 -18.23
CA GLU A 190 -7.85 -8.50 -19.46
C GLU A 190 -8.87 -8.05 -20.50
N ALA A 191 -10.05 -7.60 -20.07
CA ALA A 191 -11.10 -7.10 -20.95
C ALA A 191 -10.83 -5.69 -21.49
N SER A 192 -10.09 -4.85 -20.76
CA SER A 192 -9.86 -3.44 -21.12
C SER A 192 -8.91 -3.27 -22.31
N LYS A 193 -8.10 -4.26 -22.67
CA LYS A 193 -7.10 -4.24 -23.78
C LYS A 193 -6.57 -2.83 -24.02
N ILE A 194 -5.70 -2.38 -23.16
CA ILE A 194 -5.03 -1.07 -23.25
C ILE A 194 -4.01 -1.09 -24.41
#